data_b0fc08d2d1f8c9ed80fc821c8b1f81c4
#
_entry.id   b0fc08d2d1f8c9ed80fc821c8b1f81c4
#
_cell.length_a   1.000
_cell.length_b   1.000
_cell.length_c   1.000
_cell.angle_alpha   90.00
_cell.angle_beta   90.00
_cell.angle_gamma   90.00
#
_symmetry.space_group_name_H-M   'P 1'
#
loop_
_entity.id
_entity.type
_entity.pdbx_description
1 polymer ?
#
loop_
_entity_poly.entity_id
_entity_poly.type
_entity_poly.pdbx_seq_one_letter_code
_entity_poly.pdbx_strand_id
1 'polypeptide(L)'
;MRHYLSTAILCVSLFLLGSCQSEKTDYVAFLYKYMPTSDSVDYSREYWERQVAMSERARKEMPWAKLVPETEWKHFVVPVRVNNESLDDARTVIYEELAPRIMGMTMEEAALEVNHWCHEKVSYQPSDGRTSPPLATMANAIGRCGEESTFTVAAMRAVGIPARQVYCPRWSHTDSNHAWVEVWVADENGNGRWRFMGACEPEAVLDKGWFNWAASRAMLV
;
A
#
# COMPACT_ATOMS: atom_id res chain seq x y z
N MET A 1 -5.32 79.96 26.58
CA MET A 1 -5.47 78.55 27.02
C MET A 1 -5.99 77.74 25.82
N ARG A 2 -5.15 76.94 25.21
CA ARG A 2 -5.45 76.10 24.04
C ARG A 2 -5.55 74.66 24.53
N HIS A 3 -6.75 74.07 24.42
CA HIS A 3 -6.96 72.65 24.71
C HIS A 3 -6.57 71.83 23.47
N TYR A 4 -5.62 70.93 23.62
CA TYR A 4 -5.31 69.87 22.63
C TYR A 4 -6.12 68.62 22.98
N LEU A 5 -7.08 68.27 22.10
CA LEU A 5 -7.72 66.96 22.13
C LEU A 5 -6.79 65.95 21.44
N SER A 6 -6.29 64.96 22.18
CA SER A 6 -5.59 63.80 21.62
C SER A 6 -6.61 62.77 21.23
N THR A 7 -6.70 62.54 19.90
CA THR A 7 -7.50 61.45 19.35
C THR A 7 -6.65 60.20 19.29
N ALA A 8 -6.94 59.22 20.16
CA ALA A 8 -6.32 57.91 20.14
C ALA A 8 -6.96 57.05 19.04
N ILE A 9 -6.22 56.73 18.00
CA ILE A 9 -6.63 55.79 16.93
C ILE A 9 -6.36 54.38 17.43
N LEU A 10 -7.44 53.63 17.71
CA LEU A 10 -7.38 52.24 18.11
C LEU A 10 -7.30 51.37 16.81
N CYS A 11 -6.10 50.95 16.45
CA CYS A 11 -5.91 49.97 15.38
C CYS A 11 -6.32 48.59 15.88
N VAL A 12 -7.54 48.13 15.51
CA VAL A 12 -7.97 46.75 15.67
C VAL A 12 -7.37 45.92 14.56
N SER A 13 -6.29 45.24 14.86
CA SER A 13 -5.69 44.22 13.96
C SER A 13 -6.56 42.98 13.97
N LEU A 14 -7.42 42.80 12.97
CA LEU A 14 -8.11 41.54 12.70
C LEU A 14 -7.06 40.52 12.24
N PHE A 15 -6.61 39.65 13.14
CA PHE A 15 -5.93 38.42 12.78
C PHE A 15 -6.98 37.48 12.16
N LEU A 16 -7.04 37.45 10.84
CA LEU A 16 -7.69 36.37 10.10
C LEU A 16 -6.82 35.10 10.32
N LEU A 17 -7.17 34.31 11.33
CA LEU A 17 -6.74 32.93 11.45
C LEU A 17 -7.43 32.17 10.31
N GLY A 18 -6.82 32.20 9.14
CA GLY A 18 -7.14 31.26 8.07
C GLY A 18 -6.79 29.88 8.59
N SER A 19 -7.78 29.13 9.09
CA SER A 19 -7.62 27.69 9.27
C SER A 19 -7.35 27.08 7.90
N CYS A 20 -6.11 26.74 7.65
CA CYS A 20 -5.74 25.87 6.52
C CYS A 20 -6.35 24.50 6.83
N GLN A 21 -7.65 24.32 6.55
CA GLN A 21 -8.22 23.00 6.43
C GLN A 21 -7.53 22.38 5.23
N SER A 22 -6.63 21.41 5.47
CA SER A 22 -6.12 20.59 4.38
C SER A 22 -7.33 19.95 3.71
N GLU A 23 -7.55 20.29 2.45
CA GLU A 23 -8.64 19.75 1.65
C GLU A 23 -8.48 18.23 1.68
N LYS A 24 -9.51 17.52 2.20
CA LYS A 24 -9.47 16.05 2.31
C LYS A 24 -9.33 15.48 0.90
N THR A 25 -8.29 14.70 0.65
CA THR A 25 -8.04 14.09 -0.65
C THR A 25 -9.23 13.22 -1.07
N ASP A 26 -9.83 13.50 -2.22
CA ASP A 26 -10.83 12.61 -2.83
C ASP A 26 -10.09 11.44 -3.51
N TYR A 27 -9.97 10.34 -2.79
CA TYR A 27 -9.30 9.15 -3.30
C TYR A 27 -10.05 8.48 -4.44
N VAL A 28 -11.37 8.58 -4.51
CA VAL A 28 -12.15 8.04 -5.62
C VAL A 28 -11.81 8.82 -6.90
N ALA A 29 -11.84 10.15 -6.84
CA ALA A 29 -11.43 10.98 -7.97
C ALA A 29 -9.96 10.73 -8.37
N PHE A 30 -9.07 10.53 -7.39
CA PHE A 30 -7.68 10.15 -7.64
C PHE A 30 -7.58 8.83 -8.41
N LEU A 31 -8.31 7.79 -8.01
CA LEU A 31 -8.32 6.50 -8.70
C LEU A 31 -8.79 6.66 -10.14
N TYR A 32 -9.93 7.32 -10.39
CA TYR A 32 -10.45 7.55 -11.74
C TYR A 32 -9.50 8.34 -12.64
N LYS A 33 -8.69 9.21 -12.07
CA LYS A 33 -7.69 9.98 -12.83
C LYS A 33 -6.54 9.13 -13.35
N TYR A 34 -6.17 8.06 -12.64
CA TYR A 34 -4.93 7.32 -12.89
C TYR A 34 -5.14 5.83 -13.21
N MET A 35 -6.36 5.29 -13.04
CA MET A 35 -6.64 3.89 -13.36
C MET A 35 -6.62 3.65 -14.87
N PRO A 36 -6.34 2.40 -15.31
CA PRO A 36 -6.55 2.01 -16.71
C PRO A 36 -8.01 2.23 -17.13
N THR A 37 -8.23 2.59 -18.40
CA THR A 37 -9.59 2.81 -18.93
C THR A 37 -10.50 1.56 -18.77
N SER A 38 -9.94 0.36 -18.93
CA SER A 38 -10.67 -0.89 -18.68
C SER A 38 -11.26 -0.93 -17.27
N ASP A 39 -10.50 -0.52 -16.26
CA ASP A 39 -10.92 -0.55 -14.86
C ASP A 39 -12.10 0.41 -14.60
N SER A 40 -12.11 1.56 -15.26
CA SER A 40 -13.20 2.53 -15.14
C SER A 40 -14.49 2.06 -15.82
N VAL A 41 -14.42 1.09 -16.73
CA VAL A 41 -15.57 0.51 -17.46
C VAL A 41 -16.04 -0.80 -16.82
N ASP A 42 -15.10 -1.65 -16.43
CA ASP A 42 -15.39 -3.00 -15.94
C ASP A 42 -15.87 -3.02 -14.48
N TYR A 43 -15.54 -2.00 -13.70
CA TYR A 43 -15.91 -1.91 -12.28
C TYR A 43 -16.73 -0.67 -11.99
N SER A 44 -17.84 -0.85 -11.24
CA SER A 44 -18.75 0.23 -10.91
C SER A 44 -18.13 1.26 -9.94
N ARG A 45 -18.72 2.46 -9.89
CA ARG A 45 -18.30 3.49 -8.94
C ARG A 45 -18.41 3.02 -7.48
N GLU A 46 -19.45 2.27 -7.15
CA GLU A 46 -19.67 1.70 -5.82
C GLU A 46 -18.57 0.72 -5.42
N TYR A 47 -17.99 -0.02 -6.39
CA TYR A 47 -16.83 -0.86 -6.14
C TYR A 47 -15.65 0.00 -5.64
N TRP A 48 -15.32 1.07 -6.35
CA TRP A 48 -14.21 1.96 -5.99
C TRP A 48 -14.45 2.67 -4.66
N GLU A 49 -15.68 3.11 -4.39
CA GLU A 49 -16.05 3.72 -3.11
C GLU A 49 -15.87 2.73 -1.93
N ARG A 50 -16.23 1.45 -2.11
CA ARG A 50 -15.98 0.41 -1.09
C ARG A 50 -14.48 0.19 -0.87
N GLN A 51 -13.68 0.11 -1.94
CA GLN A 51 -12.23 -0.07 -1.83
C GLN A 51 -11.56 1.10 -1.10
N VAL A 52 -11.98 2.33 -1.38
CA VAL A 52 -11.51 3.52 -0.68
C VAL A 52 -11.96 3.51 0.77
N ALA A 53 -13.21 3.20 1.06
CA ALA A 53 -13.72 3.11 2.43
C ALA A 53 -12.94 2.10 3.29
N MET A 54 -12.55 0.97 2.71
CA MET A 54 -11.71 -0.01 3.41
C MET A 54 -10.28 0.49 3.65
N SER A 55 -9.68 1.23 2.73
CA SER A 55 -8.39 1.86 2.99
C SER A 55 -8.48 2.95 4.07
N GLU A 56 -9.55 3.76 4.07
CA GLU A 56 -9.80 4.74 5.14
C GLU A 56 -10.04 4.07 6.50
N ARG A 57 -10.71 2.91 6.51
CA ARG A 57 -10.86 2.09 7.72
C ARG A 57 -9.51 1.64 8.25
N ALA A 58 -8.65 1.07 7.41
CA ALA A 58 -7.30 0.69 7.78
C ALA A 58 -6.50 1.90 8.30
N ARG A 59 -6.61 3.07 7.66
CA ARG A 59 -5.96 4.30 8.12
C ARG A 59 -6.38 4.72 9.52
N LYS A 60 -7.63 4.49 9.88
CA LYS A 60 -8.19 4.83 11.19
C LYS A 60 -7.84 3.80 12.26
N GLU A 61 -7.83 2.52 11.93
CA GLU A 61 -7.78 1.43 12.90
C GLU A 61 -6.36 0.88 13.11
N MET A 62 -5.49 0.89 12.08
CA MET A 62 -4.14 0.34 12.20
C MET A 62 -3.19 1.30 12.93
N PRO A 63 -2.43 0.82 13.94
CA PRO A 63 -1.57 1.67 14.78
C PRO A 63 -0.53 2.48 14.00
N TRP A 64 0.04 1.89 12.94
CA TRP A 64 1.10 2.51 12.11
C TRP A 64 0.57 3.44 11.03
N ALA A 65 -0.71 3.39 10.71
CA ALA A 65 -1.24 4.11 9.54
C ALA A 65 -1.06 5.64 9.62
N LYS A 66 -1.02 6.19 10.84
CA LYS A 66 -0.72 7.61 11.11
C LYS A 66 0.73 8.00 10.80
N LEU A 67 1.65 7.03 10.74
CA LEU A 67 3.05 7.25 10.41
C LEU A 67 3.28 7.31 8.90
N VAL A 68 2.32 6.83 8.10
CA VAL A 68 2.41 6.77 6.64
C VAL A 68 2.15 8.15 6.05
N PRO A 69 3.12 8.76 5.34
CA PRO A 69 2.89 10.03 4.66
C PRO A 69 1.79 9.93 3.61
N GLU A 70 1.14 11.05 3.33
CA GLU A 70 0.02 11.11 2.38
C GLU A 70 0.41 10.63 0.97
N THR A 71 1.64 10.90 0.54
CA THR A 71 2.14 10.47 -0.76
C THR A 71 2.18 8.94 -0.86
N GLU A 72 2.79 8.27 0.13
CA GLU A 72 2.88 6.81 0.18
C GLU A 72 1.50 6.18 0.33
N TRP A 73 0.63 6.77 1.15
CA TRP A 73 -0.73 6.32 1.32
C TRP A 73 -1.51 6.33 0.00
N LYS A 74 -1.54 7.50 -0.64
CA LYS A 74 -2.31 7.74 -1.86
C LYS A 74 -1.85 6.88 -3.03
N HIS A 75 -0.54 6.65 -3.16
CA HIS A 75 0.02 5.93 -4.31
C HIS A 75 0.22 4.43 -4.06
N PHE A 76 0.33 3.97 -2.81
CA PHE A 76 0.75 2.60 -2.52
C PHE A 76 -0.15 1.86 -1.52
N VAL A 77 -1.20 2.50 -0.97
CA VAL A 77 -2.25 1.85 -0.17
C VAL A 77 -3.60 1.93 -0.88
N VAL A 78 -4.00 3.12 -1.32
CA VAL A 78 -5.32 3.36 -1.94
C VAL A 78 -5.53 2.55 -3.22
N PRO A 79 -4.58 2.45 -4.18
CA PRO A 79 -4.77 1.69 -5.40
C PRO A 79 -5.03 0.20 -5.15
N VAL A 80 -5.97 -0.37 -5.88
CA VAL A 80 -6.33 -1.80 -5.79
C VAL A 80 -5.44 -2.62 -6.72
N ARG A 81 -5.37 -2.23 -8.00
CA ARG A 81 -4.58 -2.93 -9.02
C ARG A 81 -3.10 -2.97 -8.70
N VAL A 82 -2.50 -4.13 -8.86
CA VAL A 82 -1.06 -4.36 -8.67
C VAL A 82 -0.37 -4.65 -9.99
N ASN A 83 -0.96 -5.52 -10.82
CA ASN A 83 -0.41 -5.98 -12.09
C ASN A 83 -1.52 -5.98 -13.17
N ASN A 84 -1.68 -7.09 -13.89
CA ASN A 84 -2.70 -7.29 -14.93
C ASN A 84 -3.84 -8.24 -14.51
N GLU A 85 -3.97 -8.49 -13.21
CA GLU A 85 -5.04 -9.31 -12.64
C GLU A 85 -6.42 -8.70 -12.89
N SER A 86 -7.47 -9.53 -12.88
CA SER A 86 -8.83 -9.03 -12.66
C SER A 86 -8.97 -8.60 -11.21
N LEU A 87 -9.74 -7.55 -10.94
CA LEU A 87 -9.94 -7.07 -9.57
C LEU A 87 -11.07 -7.83 -8.89
N ASP A 88 -10.98 -7.98 -7.57
CA ASP A 88 -11.97 -8.60 -6.71
C ASP A 88 -12.12 -7.82 -5.38
N ASP A 89 -12.93 -8.30 -4.46
CA ASP A 89 -13.16 -7.69 -3.14
C ASP A 89 -12.18 -8.21 -2.06
N ALA A 90 -10.98 -8.63 -2.46
CA ALA A 90 -9.96 -9.20 -1.56
C ALA A 90 -9.64 -8.30 -0.36
N ARG A 91 -9.63 -6.98 -0.55
CA ARG A 91 -9.25 -6.03 0.51
C ARG A 91 -10.08 -6.21 1.78
N THR A 92 -11.40 -6.40 1.65
CA THR A 92 -12.29 -6.63 2.81
C THR A 92 -11.99 -7.97 3.47
N VAL A 93 -11.92 -9.05 2.70
CA VAL A 93 -11.69 -10.41 3.22
C VAL A 93 -10.35 -10.50 3.94
N ILE A 94 -9.31 -9.99 3.32
CA ILE A 94 -7.94 -10.00 3.87
C ILE A 94 -7.85 -9.14 5.13
N TYR A 95 -8.47 -7.95 5.14
CA TYR A 95 -8.49 -7.09 6.31
C TYR A 95 -9.11 -7.79 7.52
N GLU A 96 -10.26 -8.43 7.37
CA GLU A 96 -10.95 -9.10 8.48
C GLU A 96 -10.14 -10.28 9.05
N GLU A 97 -9.35 -10.97 8.23
CA GLU A 97 -8.46 -12.03 8.73
C GLU A 97 -7.19 -11.49 9.39
N LEU A 98 -6.58 -10.45 8.81
CA LEU A 98 -5.26 -9.96 9.25
C LEU A 98 -5.33 -8.98 10.41
N ALA A 99 -6.30 -8.08 10.45
CA ALA A 99 -6.35 -7.01 11.43
C ALA A 99 -6.28 -7.52 12.89
N PRO A 100 -7.04 -8.55 13.29
CA PRO A 100 -6.94 -9.10 14.64
C PRO A 100 -5.56 -9.70 14.97
N ARG A 101 -4.89 -10.26 13.93
CA ARG A 101 -3.61 -10.95 14.09
C ARG A 101 -2.43 -10.01 14.33
N ILE A 102 -2.49 -8.79 13.76
CA ILE A 102 -1.36 -7.86 13.72
C ILE A 102 -1.53 -6.59 14.56
N MET A 103 -2.68 -6.39 15.20
CA MET A 103 -3.06 -5.13 15.86
C MET A 103 -2.06 -4.64 16.92
N GLY A 104 -1.35 -5.53 17.61
CA GLY A 104 -0.39 -5.19 18.66
C GLY A 104 1.07 -5.07 18.19
N MET A 105 1.33 -5.17 16.89
CA MET A 105 2.66 -5.22 16.32
C MET A 105 3.15 -3.83 15.90
N THR A 106 4.47 -3.65 15.80
CA THR A 106 5.09 -2.55 15.06
C THR A 106 4.82 -2.71 13.57
N MET A 107 5.06 -1.66 12.78
CA MET A 107 4.82 -1.73 11.33
C MET A 107 5.73 -2.76 10.63
N GLU A 108 6.98 -2.90 11.08
CA GLU A 108 7.91 -3.90 10.54
C GLU A 108 7.48 -5.33 10.91
N GLU A 109 7.14 -5.57 12.18
CA GLU A 109 6.62 -6.87 12.62
C GLU A 109 5.33 -7.24 11.87
N ALA A 110 4.42 -6.28 11.70
CA ALA A 110 3.18 -6.50 10.94
C ALA A 110 3.46 -6.85 9.47
N ALA A 111 4.43 -6.19 8.82
CA ALA A 111 4.81 -6.52 7.45
C ALA A 111 5.35 -7.95 7.32
N LEU A 112 6.21 -8.37 8.26
CA LEU A 112 6.73 -9.74 8.30
C LEU A 112 5.62 -10.76 8.55
N GLU A 113 4.71 -10.47 9.47
CA GLU A 113 3.58 -11.33 9.81
C GLU A 113 2.56 -11.45 8.68
N VAL A 114 2.29 -10.36 7.95
CA VAL A 114 1.46 -10.41 6.73
C VAL A 114 2.09 -11.34 5.69
N ASN A 115 3.41 -11.28 5.48
CA ASN A 115 4.08 -12.18 4.54
C ASN A 115 4.03 -13.64 5.00
N HIS A 116 4.15 -13.87 6.31
CA HIS A 116 3.97 -15.22 6.89
C HIS A 116 2.54 -15.74 6.66
N TRP A 117 1.52 -14.92 6.91
CA TRP A 117 0.13 -15.25 6.61
C TRP A 117 -0.07 -15.56 5.12
N CYS A 118 0.55 -14.78 4.21
CA CYS A 118 0.50 -15.04 2.78
C CYS A 118 1.08 -16.43 2.44
N HIS A 119 2.20 -16.80 3.06
CA HIS A 119 2.79 -18.14 2.92
C HIS A 119 1.89 -19.28 3.42
N GLU A 120 1.13 -19.03 4.48
CA GLU A 120 0.14 -20.01 4.98
C GLU A 120 -1.00 -20.27 3.97
N LYS A 121 -1.30 -19.28 3.12
CA LYS A 121 -2.41 -19.34 2.16
C LYS A 121 -1.98 -19.81 0.77
N VAL A 122 -0.76 -19.49 0.34
CA VAL A 122 -0.31 -19.68 -1.04
C VAL A 122 1.07 -20.29 -1.07
N SER A 123 1.23 -21.34 -1.88
CA SER A 123 2.50 -21.98 -2.15
C SER A 123 2.92 -21.76 -3.59
N TYR A 124 4.23 -21.63 -3.83
CA TYR A 124 4.73 -21.47 -5.18
C TYR A 124 4.44 -22.68 -6.06
N GLN A 125 3.82 -22.41 -7.20
CA GLN A 125 3.68 -23.37 -8.29
C GLN A 125 3.66 -22.63 -9.64
N PRO A 126 4.37 -23.10 -10.67
CA PRO A 126 4.23 -22.55 -12.00
C PRO A 126 2.77 -22.60 -12.47
N SER A 127 2.26 -21.48 -12.96
CA SER A 127 0.91 -21.35 -13.50
C SER A 127 0.94 -20.80 -14.92
N ASP A 128 -0.21 -20.45 -15.48
CA ASP A 128 -0.30 -19.84 -16.81
C ASP A 128 0.32 -18.43 -16.88
N GLY A 129 0.26 -17.80 -18.04
CA GLY A 129 0.85 -16.49 -18.27
C GLY A 129 0.07 -15.31 -17.70
N ARG A 130 -1.16 -15.53 -17.13
CA ARG A 130 -2.01 -14.48 -16.62
C ARG A 130 -2.02 -14.48 -15.09
N THR A 131 -1.83 -13.30 -14.49
CA THR A 131 -1.91 -13.14 -13.05
C THR A 131 -3.36 -13.30 -12.57
N SER A 132 -3.58 -14.20 -11.62
CA SER A 132 -4.90 -14.42 -11.00
C SER A 132 -5.24 -13.32 -9.99
N PRO A 133 -6.54 -13.02 -9.79
CA PRO A 133 -6.98 -12.12 -8.71
C PRO A 133 -6.62 -12.68 -7.33
N PRO A 134 -6.42 -11.82 -6.32
CA PRO A 134 -6.00 -12.24 -4.98
C PRO A 134 -6.89 -13.32 -4.32
N LEU A 135 -8.23 -13.20 -4.40
CA LEU A 135 -9.13 -14.22 -3.84
C LEU A 135 -9.06 -15.56 -4.60
N ALA A 136 -8.87 -15.52 -5.92
CA ALA A 136 -8.71 -16.76 -6.70
C ALA A 136 -7.35 -17.41 -6.37
N THR A 137 -6.28 -16.63 -6.21
CA THR A 137 -4.97 -17.13 -5.78
C THR A 137 -5.07 -17.79 -4.41
N MET A 138 -5.74 -17.14 -3.45
CA MET A 138 -5.97 -17.68 -2.11
C MET A 138 -6.82 -18.95 -2.13
N ALA A 139 -7.89 -18.99 -2.94
CA ALA A 139 -8.76 -20.16 -3.03
C ALA A 139 -8.08 -21.37 -3.69
N ASN A 140 -7.19 -21.14 -4.65
CA ASN A 140 -6.42 -22.19 -5.31
C ASN A 140 -5.20 -22.62 -4.47
N ALA A 141 -4.80 -21.82 -3.49
CA ALA A 141 -3.64 -22.03 -2.61
C ALA A 141 -2.29 -22.17 -3.35
N ILE A 142 -2.21 -21.74 -4.59
CA ILE A 142 -1.01 -21.79 -5.45
C ILE A 142 -0.84 -20.52 -6.27
N GLY A 143 0.41 -20.14 -6.55
CA GLY A 143 0.76 -19.04 -7.43
C GLY A 143 2.21 -19.13 -7.89
N ARG A 144 2.52 -18.55 -9.05
CA ARG A 144 3.91 -18.21 -9.40
C ARG A 144 4.26 -16.86 -8.75
N CYS A 145 5.48 -16.42 -8.90
CA CYS A 145 5.94 -15.15 -8.31
C CYS A 145 5.07 -13.93 -8.66
N GLY A 146 4.41 -13.93 -9.83
CA GLY A 146 3.46 -12.88 -10.23
C GLY A 146 2.20 -12.86 -9.35
N GLU A 147 1.56 -14.01 -9.13
CA GLU A 147 0.40 -14.15 -8.25
C GLU A 147 0.77 -13.93 -6.79
N GLU A 148 1.86 -14.54 -6.32
CA GLU A 148 2.32 -14.40 -4.93
C GLU A 148 2.61 -12.95 -4.56
N SER A 149 3.30 -12.20 -5.45
CA SER A 149 3.59 -10.79 -5.21
C SER A 149 2.35 -9.90 -5.32
N THR A 150 1.42 -10.18 -6.26
CA THR A 150 0.13 -9.49 -6.34
C THR A 150 -0.69 -9.71 -5.08
N PHE A 151 -0.77 -10.95 -4.59
CA PHE A 151 -1.47 -11.32 -3.36
C PHE A 151 -0.86 -10.65 -2.13
N THR A 152 0.47 -10.70 -1.99
CA THR A 152 1.18 -10.07 -0.86
C THR A 152 1.01 -8.54 -0.86
N VAL A 153 1.10 -7.87 -2.03
CA VAL A 153 0.83 -6.43 -2.12
C VAL A 153 -0.61 -6.09 -1.75
N ALA A 154 -1.58 -6.89 -2.21
CA ALA A 154 -2.99 -6.71 -1.84
C ALA A 154 -3.19 -6.86 -0.32
N ALA A 155 -2.54 -7.85 0.30
CA ALA A 155 -2.59 -8.07 1.75
C ALA A 155 -1.98 -6.91 2.55
N MET A 156 -0.80 -6.41 2.16
CA MET A 156 -0.17 -5.24 2.77
C MET A 156 -1.06 -4.00 2.69
N ARG A 157 -1.58 -3.71 1.49
CA ARG A 157 -2.46 -2.56 1.27
C ARG A 157 -3.78 -2.67 2.03
N ALA A 158 -4.31 -3.87 2.21
CA ALA A 158 -5.53 -4.10 2.97
C ALA A 158 -5.40 -3.62 4.41
N VAL A 159 -4.24 -3.79 5.03
CA VAL A 159 -3.95 -3.38 6.42
C VAL A 159 -3.21 -2.04 6.51
N GLY A 160 -3.18 -1.26 5.44
CA GLY A 160 -2.63 0.10 5.45
C GLY A 160 -1.09 0.17 5.43
N ILE A 161 -0.41 -0.87 4.99
CA ILE A 161 1.04 -0.86 4.74
C ILE A 161 1.25 -0.55 3.25
N PRO A 162 1.93 0.57 2.89
CA PRO A 162 2.24 0.87 1.51
C PRO A 162 3.11 -0.22 0.89
N ALA A 163 2.68 -0.74 -0.26
CA ALA A 163 3.39 -1.84 -0.91
C ALA A 163 3.32 -1.73 -2.43
N ARG A 164 4.36 -2.26 -3.09
CA ARG A 164 4.44 -2.35 -4.54
C ARG A 164 5.11 -3.66 -4.98
N GLN A 165 4.71 -4.15 -6.14
CA GLN A 165 5.41 -5.23 -6.80
C GLN A 165 6.66 -4.69 -7.48
N VAL A 166 7.75 -5.43 -7.39
CA VAL A 166 8.97 -5.23 -8.17
C VAL A 166 9.14 -6.41 -9.09
N TYR A 167 9.50 -6.16 -10.34
CA TYR A 167 9.63 -7.19 -11.35
C TYR A 167 10.96 -7.06 -12.10
N CYS A 168 11.77 -8.11 -12.06
CA CYS A 168 12.94 -8.26 -12.90
C CYS A 168 12.57 -9.15 -14.11
N PRO A 169 12.47 -8.61 -15.32
CA PRO A 169 12.03 -9.37 -16.49
C PRO A 169 13.05 -10.42 -16.94
N ARG A 170 14.32 -10.25 -16.59
CA ARG A 170 15.37 -11.17 -16.93
C ARG A 170 16.58 -11.01 -16.02
N TRP A 171 17.04 -12.08 -15.44
CA TRP A 171 18.29 -12.09 -14.70
C TRP A 171 19.50 -11.89 -15.62
N SER A 172 20.59 -11.30 -15.11
CA SER A 172 21.83 -11.12 -15.86
C SER A 172 22.54 -12.42 -16.23
N HIS A 173 22.24 -13.52 -15.57
CA HIS A 173 22.91 -14.82 -15.70
C HIS A 173 22.02 -15.94 -16.27
N THR A 174 20.73 -15.68 -16.48
CA THR A 174 19.77 -16.67 -17.02
C THR A 174 18.57 -15.97 -17.64
N ASP A 175 17.82 -16.66 -18.50
CA ASP A 175 16.59 -16.17 -19.13
C ASP A 175 15.37 -16.18 -18.17
N SER A 176 15.56 -16.56 -16.92
CA SER A 176 14.52 -16.53 -15.90
C SER A 176 14.22 -15.11 -15.42
N ASN A 177 13.05 -14.92 -14.89
CA ASN A 177 12.56 -13.68 -14.29
C ASN A 177 12.12 -13.90 -12.85
N HIS A 178 11.82 -12.80 -12.13
CA HIS A 178 11.26 -12.91 -10.79
C HIS A 178 10.47 -11.64 -10.43
N ALA A 179 9.46 -11.82 -9.56
CA ALA A 179 8.73 -10.72 -8.95
C ALA A 179 8.78 -10.87 -7.42
N TRP A 180 8.98 -9.76 -6.73
CA TRP A 180 8.99 -9.68 -5.26
C TRP A 180 8.23 -8.44 -4.79
N VAL A 181 8.27 -8.13 -3.52
CA VAL A 181 7.53 -7.02 -2.93
C VAL A 181 8.47 -6.04 -2.25
N GLU A 182 8.18 -4.76 -2.40
CA GLU A 182 8.70 -3.72 -1.53
C GLU A 182 7.57 -3.14 -0.69
N VAL A 183 7.87 -2.92 0.59
CA VAL A 183 7.00 -2.30 1.58
C VAL A 183 7.64 -1.03 2.13
N TRP A 184 6.85 0.01 2.35
CA TRP A 184 7.32 1.18 3.08
C TRP A 184 7.01 0.98 4.55
N VAL A 185 8.04 0.99 5.40
CA VAL A 185 7.90 0.83 6.84
C VAL A 185 8.58 1.97 7.57
N ALA A 186 7.94 2.45 8.63
CA ALA A 186 8.45 3.48 9.52
C ALA A 186 8.79 2.91 10.90
N ASP A 187 9.81 3.49 11.51
CA ASP A 187 10.09 3.32 12.92
C ASP A 187 9.09 4.11 13.80
N GLU A 188 9.21 3.98 15.11
CA GLU A 188 8.34 4.67 16.09
C GLU A 188 8.43 6.22 16.00
N ASN A 189 9.50 6.75 15.43
CA ASN A 189 9.71 8.18 15.23
C ASN A 189 9.12 8.68 13.90
N GLY A 190 8.54 7.79 13.07
CA GLY A 190 8.00 8.12 11.77
C GLY A 190 9.05 8.19 10.65
N ASN A 191 10.30 7.76 10.90
CA ASN A 191 11.31 7.66 9.86
C ASN A 191 11.05 6.41 9.03
N GLY A 192 10.49 6.60 7.84
CA GLY A 192 10.11 5.51 6.96
C GLY A 192 10.97 5.39 5.73
N ARG A 193 11.07 4.17 5.21
CA ARG A 193 11.78 3.85 3.97
C ARG A 193 11.20 2.61 3.30
N TRP A 194 11.45 2.49 2.01
CA TRP A 194 11.16 1.28 1.26
C TRP A 194 12.13 0.17 1.62
N ARG A 195 11.59 -1.02 1.86
CA ARG A 195 12.33 -2.24 2.20
C ARG A 195 11.76 -3.40 1.38
N PHE A 196 12.57 -4.35 0.96
CA PHE A 196 12.10 -5.48 0.17
C PHE A 196 11.91 -6.75 0.99
N MET A 197 11.09 -7.66 0.44
CA MET A 197 10.86 -9.02 0.94
C MET A 197 10.45 -9.94 -0.21
N GLY A 198 10.66 -11.23 -0.05
CA GLY A 198 10.04 -12.24 -0.91
C GLY A 198 8.52 -12.24 -0.74
N ALA A 199 7.79 -12.58 -1.79
CA ALA A 199 6.33 -12.67 -1.75
C ALA A 199 5.91 -14.10 -1.35
N CYS A 200 5.10 -14.26 -0.33
CA CYS A 200 4.79 -15.56 0.27
C CYS A 200 6.04 -16.36 0.69
N GLU A 201 7.17 -15.68 0.85
CA GLU A 201 8.46 -16.25 1.21
C GLU A 201 8.97 -15.56 2.49
N PRO A 202 8.49 -15.97 3.68
CA PRO A 202 8.81 -15.29 4.93
C PRO A 202 10.28 -15.47 5.32
N GLU A 203 10.90 -14.35 5.69
CA GLU A 203 12.22 -14.29 6.30
C GLU A 203 12.10 -13.63 7.69
N ALA A 204 13.08 -13.82 8.54
CA ALA A 204 13.06 -13.25 9.89
C ALA A 204 13.22 -11.71 9.92
N VAL A 205 13.69 -11.11 8.83
CA VAL A 205 13.94 -9.67 8.70
C VAL A 205 13.66 -9.21 7.28
N LEU A 206 13.33 -7.93 7.12
CA LEU A 206 13.24 -7.28 5.82
C LEU A 206 14.64 -7.13 5.19
N ASP A 207 14.67 -6.82 3.89
CA ASP A 207 15.88 -6.69 3.06
C ASP A 207 16.65 -8.01 2.94
N LYS A 208 15.93 -9.14 3.03
CA LYS A 208 16.46 -10.48 2.86
C LYS A 208 15.55 -11.31 1.96
N GLY A 209 16.16 -12.06 1.04
CA GLY A 209 15.50 -13.00 0.16
C GLY A 209 16.53 -13.81 -0.62
N TRP A 210 16.20 -15.00 -1.06
CA TRP A 210 17.09 -15.88 -1.84
C TRP A 210 17.61 -15.21 -3.12
N PHE A 211 16.86 -14.26 -3.66
CA PHE A 211 17.16 -13.55 -4.91
C PHE A 211 18.13 -12.37 -4.77
N ASN A 212 18.57 -12.01 -3.56
CA ASN A 212 19.41 -10.83 -3.31
C ASN A 212 20.60 -10.72 -4.26
N TRP A 213 21.34 -11.82 -4.45
CA TRP A 213 22.50 -11.82 -5.33
C TRP A 213 22.11 -11.58 -6.80
N ALA A 214 21.03 -12.21 -7.25
CA ALA A 214 20.55 -12.06 -8.63
C ALA A 214 19.99 -10.64 -8.86
N ALA A 215 19.20 -10.13 -7.91
CA ALA A 215 18.60 -8.80 -7.97
C ALA A 215 19.66 -7.68 -7.97
N SER A 216 20.71 -7.78 -7.13
CA SER A 216 21.79 -6.80 -7.08
C SER A 216 22.61 -6.68 -8.39
N ARG A 217 22.46 -7.62 -9.29
CA ARG A 217 23.13 -7.68 -10.62
C ARG A 217 22.15 -7.52 -11.78
N ALA A 218 20.88 -7.31 -11.50
CA ALA A 218 19.89 -7.10 -12.53
C ALA A 218 20.16 -5.78 -13.27
N MET A 219 20.00 -5.80 -14.59
CA MET A 219 20.18 -4.60 -15.42
C MET A 219 18.91 -3.76 -15.46
N LEU A 220 17.76 -4.37 -15.15
CA LEU A 220 16.43 -3.75 -15.13
C LEU A 220 15.57 -4.39 -14.05
N VAL A 221 14.93 -3.57 -13.28
CA VAL A 221 13.87 -3.91 -12.34
C VAL A 221 12.77 -2.85 -12.39
#